data_b935452f181c1e2a82f5f8c870055392
#
_entry.id   b935452f181c1e2a82f5f8c870055392
#
_cell.length_a   1.000
_cell.length_b   1.000
_cell.length_c   1.000
_cell.angle_alpha   90.00
_cell.angle_beta   90.00
_cell.angle_gamma   90.00
#
_symmetry.space_group_name_H-M   'P 1'
#
loop_
_entity.id
_entity.type
_entity.pdbx_description
1 polymer ?
#
loop_
_entity_poly.entity_id
_entity_poly.type
_entity_poly.pdbx_seq_one_letter_code
_entity_poly.pdbx_strand_id
1 'polypeptide(L)'
;EAQAACGTHAFYTPSTAGLSSLPGWRAVAYQDIDALKRWVEAYLETTTYEISVPALRDSSLAPAGKTGLIISTLFDYDLTKHFSDAGAYQSLKDLAQETILRVLGGSILPRLGERTDFALCSTPVTIERETGALHGAITGWAHTNHPMPAVHEFGSIQKATETGIPDVLQCGMWTFSPAGLPVSIITGKLAADQTIKRLRKRKGHA
;
A
#
# COMPACT_ATOMS: atom_id res chain seq x y z
N GLU A 1 11.42 -16.79 15.43
CA GLU A 1 11.66 -15.35 15.62
C GLU A 1 10.51 -14.51 15.07
N ALA A 2 10.19 -14.56 13.78
CA ALA A 2 9.12 -13.74 13.19
C ALA A 2 7.79 -13.87 13.94
N GLN A 3 7.39 -15.07 14.36
CA GLN A 3 6.18 -15.29 15.14
C GLN A 3 6.23 -14.60 16.52
N ALA A 4 7.37 -14.63 17.19
CA ALA A 4 7.54 -14.02 18.51
C ALA A 4 7.58 -12.47 18.40
N ALA A 5 8.16 -11.95 17.33
CA ALA A 5 8.33 -10.51 17.13
C ALA A 5 7.08 -9.82 16.55
N CYS A 6 6.42 -10.46 15.59
CA CYS A 6 5.37 -9.82 14.77
C CYS A 6 4.01 -10.53 14.85
N GLY A 7 3.93 -11.75 15.40
CA GLY A 7 2.74 -12.59 15.22
C GLY A 7 2.48 -12.83 13.74
N THR A 8 1.21 -12.86 13.33
CA THR A 8 0.82 -12.98 11.92
C THR A 8 0.81 -11.63 11.19
N HIS A 9 0.74 -10.53 11.94
CA HIS A 9 0.68 -9.16 11.44
C HIS A 9 1.03 -8.16 12.54
N ALA A 10 1.87 -7.17 12.22
CA ALA A 10 2.29 -6.13 13.15
C ALA A 10 2.53 -4.80 12.44
N PHE A 11 2.40 -3.70 13.20
CA PHE A 11 2.92 -2.39 12.81
C PHE A 11 4.13 -2.09 13.70
N TYR A 12 5.21 -1.62 13.08
CA TYR A 12 6.43 -1.28 13.78
C TYR A 12 6.97 0.08 13.31
N THR A 13 7.25 0.97 14.27
CA THR A 13 7.85 2.27 14.02
C THR A 13 9.23 2.31 14.72
N PRO A 14 10.33 2.42 13.96
CA PRO A 14 11.68 2.34 14.51
C PRO A 14 12.05 3.51 15.43
N SER A 15 11.47 4.68 15.19
CA SER A 15 11.83 5.92 15.88
C SER A 15 10.61 6.64 16.44
N THR A 16 10.71 7.10 17.68
CA THR A 16 9.69 7.96 18.31
C THR A 16 9.65 9.38 17.72
N ALA A 17 10.69 9.81 17.00
CA ALA A 17 10.72 11.11 16.32
C ALA A 17 9.69 11.15 15.16
N GLY A 18 9.45 10.00 14.52
CA GLY A 18 8.51 9.88 13.42
C GLY A 18 8.88 10.71 12.19
N LEU A 19 8.02 10.66 11.17
CA LEU A 19 8.23 11.35 9.90
C LEU A 19 8.23 12.88 10.01
N SER A 20 7.61 13.45 11.04
CA SER A 20 7.60 14.90 11.26
C SER A 20 8.98 15.50 11.54
N SER A 21 9.96 14.67 11.89
CA SER A 21 11.34 15.09 12.05
C SER A 21 12.08 15.33 10.73
N LEU A 22 11.51 14.89 9.60
CA LEU A 22 12.12 15.03 8.28
C LEU A 22 11.48 16.17 7.49
N PRO A 23 12.27 16.98 6.77
CA PRO A 23 11.73 17.88 5.77
C PRO A 23 11.08 17.09 4.65
N GLY A 24 10.10 17.67 3.95
CA GLY A 24 9.56 17.04 2.74
C GLY A 24 10.67 16.81 1.70
N TRP A 25 10.63 15.69 0.97
CA TRP A 25 11.67 15.38 -0.03
C TRP A 25 11.80 16.44 -1.13
N ARG A 26 10.73 17.18 -1.41
CA ARG A 26 10.74 18.31 -2.37
C ARG A 26 11.59 19.51 -1.90
N ALA A 27 11.95 19.55 -0.62
CA ALA A 27 12.91 20.53 -0.11
C ALA A 27 14.38 20.11 -0.32
N VAL A 28 14.61 18.86 -0.71
CA VAL A 28 15.93 18.37 -1.12
C VAL A 28 16.20 18.80 -2.57
N ALA A 29 17.46 19.05 -2.91
CA ALA A 29 17.83 19.41 -4.28
C ALA A 29 17.40 18.32 -5.27
N TYR A 30 16.46 18.64 -6.13
CA TYR A 30 15.77 17.68 -7.00
C TYR A 30 16.71 16.95 -7.97
N GLN A 31 17.78 17.61 -8.42
CA GLN A 31 18.78 17.00 -9.31
C GLN A 31 19.86 16.20 -8.58
N ASP A 32 19.95 16.30 -7.26
CA ASP A 32 20.94 15.58 -6.46
C ASP A 32 20.38 14.23 -6.01
N ILE A 33 20.58 13.22 -6.85
CA ILE A 33 20.13 11.84 -6.58
C ILE A 33 20.75 11.28 -5.29
N ASP A 34 21.98 11.64 -4.95
CA ASP A 34 22.62 11.15 -3.74
C ASP A 34 22.05 11.84 -2.47
N ALA A 35 21.67 13.11 -2.57
CA ALA A 35 20.92 13.76 -1.49
C ALA A 35 19.53 13.12 -1.31
N LEU A 36 18.85 12.80 -2.40
CA LEU A 36 17.56 12.09 -2.35
C LEU A 36 17.70 10.68 -1.77
N LYS A 37 18.76 9.94 -2.09
CA LYS A 37 19.06 8.63 -1.46
C LYS A 37 19.22 8.76 0.06
N ARG A 38 19.99 9.74 0.53
CA ARG A 38 20.12 10.01 1.97
C ARG A 38 18.79 10.34 2.63
N TRP A 39 17.95 11.10 1.93
CA TRP A 39 16.58 11.38 2.41
C TRP A 39 15.73 10.11 2.50
N VAL A 40 15.77 9.24 1.48
CA VAL A 40 15.05 7.95 1.47
C VAL A 40 15.52 7.06 2.63
N GLU A 41 16.82 7.00 2.88
CA GLU A 41 17.39 6.24 4.00
C GLU A 41 16.85 6.75 5.34
N ALA A 42 16.90 8.06 5.59
CA ALA A 42 16.35 8.67 6.79
C ALA A 42 14.83 8.48 6.91
N TYR A 43 14.09 8.52 5.79
CA TYR A 43 12.67 8.21 5.75
C TYR A 43 12.40 6.78 6.20
N LEU A 44 13.13 5.80 5.67
CA LEU A 44 12.99 4.40 6.03
C LEU A 44 13.41 4.10 7.48
N GLU A 45 14.28 4.89 8.07
CA GLU A 45 14.66 4.80 9.48
C GLU A 45 13.60 5.34 10.46
N THR A 46 12.62 6.10 9.95
CA THR A 46 11.61 6.78 10.78
C THR A 46 10.17 6.42 10.46
N THR A 47 9.91 5.82 9.30
CA THR A 47 8.56 5.45 8.86
C THR A 47 7.98 4.29 9.68
N THR A 48 6.66 4.10 9.60
CA THR A 48 5.99 2.92 10.14
C THR A 48 5.98 1.81 9.10
N TYR A 49 6.38 0.62 9.50
CA TYR A 49 6.29 -0.60 8.72
C TYR A 49 5.05 -1.40 9.10
N GLU A 50 4.34 -1.88 8.10
CA GLU A 50 3.37 -2.94 8.21
C GLU A 50 4.05 -4.26 7.85
N ILE A 51 4.06 -5.23 8.77
CA ILE A 51 4.75 -6.50 8.61
C ILE A 51 3.72 -7.63 8.68
N SER A 52 3.64 -8.42 7.63
CA SER A 52 2.76 -9.60 7.57
C SER A 52 3.59 -10.87 7.37
N VAL A 53 3.17 -11.95 8.05
CA VAL A 53 3.80 -13.27 7.98
C VAL A 53 2.76 -14.30 7.50
N PRO A 54 2.47 -14.35 6.19
CA PRO A 54 1.38 -15.18 5.67
C PRO A 54 1.49 -16.67 6.02
N ALA A 55 2.70 -17.22 6.03
CA ALA A 55 2.93 -18.63 6.33
C ALA A 55 2.55 -19.06 7.77
N LEU A 56 2.37 -18.09 8.68
CA LEU A 56 1.82 -18.36 10.03
C LEU A 56 0.30 -18.57 10.03
N ARG A 57 -0.39 -18.15 8.97
CA ARG A 57 -1.83 -18.39 8.78
C ARG A 57 -2.09 -19.60 7.88
N ASP A 58 -1.24 -19.77 6.89
CA ASP A 58 -1.32 -20.88 5.93
C ASP A 58 0.11 -21.38 5.65
N SER A 59 0.44 -22.52 6.25
CA SER A 59 1.78 -23.11 6.14
C SER A 59 2.14 -23.56 4.72
N SER A 60 1.19 -23.66 3.80
CA SER A 60 1.44 -23.99 2.39
C SER A 60 2.13 -22.85 1.63
N LEU A 61 2.14 -21.63 2.18
CA LEU A 61 2.72 -20.42 1.55
C LEU A 61 4.24 -20.32 1.71
N ALA A 62 4.89 -21.27 2.37
CA ALA A 62 6.34 -21.34 2.44
C ALA A 62 6.83 -22.79 2.55
N PRO A 63 8.03 -23.10 2.07
CA PRO A 63 8.66 -24.41 2.29
C PRO A 63 8.86 -24.70 3.78
N ALA A 64 8.97 -25.98 4.14
CA ALA A 64 9.23 -26.39 5.53
C ALA A 64 10.49 -25.71 6.09
N GLY A 65 10.38 -25.13 7.28
CA GLY A 65 11.47 -24.40 7.94
C GLY A 65 11.75 -22.99 7.39
N LYS A 66 11.00 -22.55 6.40
CA LYS A 66 11.07 -21.20 5.81
C LYS A 66 9.81 -20.39 6.12
N THR A 67 9.89 -19.08 5.95
CA THR A 67 8.73 -18.18 5.98
C THR A 67 8.93 -17.02 5.03
N GLY A 68 7.82 -16.40 4.59
CA GLY A 68 7.84 -15.13 3.88
C GLY A 68 7.46 -13.99 4.81
N LEU A 69 8.15 -12.87 4.67
CA LEU A 69 7.77 -11.59 5.27
C LEU A 69 7.30 -10.67 4.16
N ILE A 70 6.13 -10.07 4.32
CA ILE A 70 5.68 -8.94 3.50
C ILE A 70 5.85 -7.70 4.37
N ILE A 71 6.76 -6.83 3.98
CA ILE A 71 7.09 -5.61 4.70
C ILE A 71 6.70 -4.44 3.81
N SER A 72 5.78 -3.61 4.26
CA SER A 72 5.30 -2.46 3.49
C SER A 72 5.35 -1.18 4.30
N THR A 73 5.52 -0.08 3.60
CA THR A 73 5.37 1.28 4.12
C THR A 73 4.79 2.16 3.02
N LEU A 74 4.17 3.28 3.39
CA LEU A 74 3.74 4.26 2.40
C LEU A 74 4.97 4.89 1.73
N PHE A 75 4.89 5.14 0.44
CA PHE A 75 5.99 5.79 -0.28
C PHE A 75 5.45 6.69 -1.39
N ASP A 76 6.15 7.79 -1.65
CA ASP A 76 5.72 8.81 -2.61
C ASP A 76 5.94 8.35 -4.06
N TYR A 77 4.89 8.44 -4.89
CA TYR A 77 4.95 8.05 -6.30
C TYR A 77 5.87 8.98 -7.10
N ASP A 78 5.76 10.30 -6.91
CA ASP A 78 6.54 11.26 -7.69
C ASP A 78 8.04 11.12 -7.41
N LEU A 79 8.41 10.86 -6.15
CA LEU A 79 9.79 10.57 -5.79
C LEU A 79 10.29 9.31 -6.50
N THR A 80 9.51 8.24 -6.47
CA THR A 80 9.86 6.98 -7.15
C THR A 80 9.99 7.18 -8.67
N LYS A 81 9.06 7.92 -9.25
CA LYS A 81 9.05 8.26 -10.67
C LYS A 81 10.29 9.07 -11.06
N HIS A 82 10.68 10.03 -10.21
CA HIS A 82 11.88 10.83 -10.43
C HIS A 82 13.15 9.95 -10.46
N PHE A 83 13.31 9.02 -9.53
CA PHE A 83 14.42 8.05 -9.57
C PHE A 83 14.40 7.21 -10.86
N SER A 84 13.20 6.82 -11.31
CA SER A 84 13.05 6.07 -12.57
C SER A 84 13.48 6.90 -13.77
N ASP A 85 13.03 8.14 -13.86
CA ASP A 85 13.34 9.04 -14.98
C ASP A 85 14.82 9.44 -15.03
N ALA A 86 15.47 9.51 -13.86
CA ALA A 86 16.91 9.75 -13.72
C ALA A 86 17.78 8.50 -13.98
N GLY A 87 17.19 7.35 -14.33
CA GLY A 87 17.92 6.10 -14.52
C GLY A 87 18.47 5.46 -13.24
N ALA A 88 18.02 5.93 -12.07
CA ALA A 88 18.48 5.49 -10.74
C ALA A 88 17.47 4.54 -10.03
N TYR A 89 16.51 4.01 -10.78
CA TYR A 89 15.41 3.21 -10.21
C TYR A 89 15.89 1.94 -9.48
N GLN A 90 16.84 1.21 -10.07
CA GLN A 90 17.36 -0.01 -9.42
C GLN A 90 18.12 0.34 -8.14
N SER A 91 18.92 1.41 -8.15
CA SER A 91 19.64 1.84 -6.95
C SER A 91 18.70 2.30 -5.81
N LEU A 92 17.53 2.85 -6.12
CA LEU A 92 16.49 3.13 -5.13
C LEU A 92 15.98 1.83 -4.48
N LYS A 93 15.71 0.81 -5.29
CA LYS A 93 15.20 -0.48 -4.80
C LYS A 93 16.23 -1.20 -3.92
N ASP A 94 17.48 -1.19 -4.35
CA ASP A 94 18.60 -1.81 -3.60
C ASP A 94 18.78 -1.11 -2.26
N LEU A 95 18.83 0.23 -2.26
CA LEU A 95 18.90 1.04 -1.05
C LEU A 95 17.74 0.76 -0.10
N ALA A 96 16.52 0.68 -0.63
CA ALA A 96 15.33 0.41 0.18
C ALA A 96 15.41 -0.98 0.83
N GLN A 97 15.78 -2.01 0.08
CA GLN A 97 15.95 -3.37 0.61
C GLN A 97 17.01 -3.43 1.71
N GLU A 98 18.19 -2.88 1.45
CA GLU A 98 19.30 -2.87 2.39
C GLU A 98 18.93 -2.11 3.67
N THR A 99 18.32 -0.94 3.53
CA THR A 99 17.90 -0.13 4.68
C THR A 99 16.84 -0.83 5.52
N ILE A 100 15.81 -1.41 4.90
CA ILE A 100 14.74 -2.13 5.62
C ILE A 100 15.33 -3.36 6.35
N LEU A 101 16.16 -4.14 5.69
CA LEU A 101 16.83 -5.29 6.31
C LEU A 101 17.71 -4.87 7.49
N ARG A 102 18.44 -3.76 7.37
CA ARG A 102 19.28 -3.20 8.44
C ARG A 102 18.43 -2.69 9.61
N VAL A 103 17.38 -1.92 9.35
CA VAL A 103 16.50 -1.34 10.38
C VAL A 103 15.79 -2.44 11.19
N LEU A 104 15.18 -3.38 10.51
CA LEU A 104 14.46 -4.47 11.18
C LEU A 104 15.41 -5.50 11.81
N GLY A 105 16.55 -5.76 11.16
CA GLY A 105 17.60 -6.64 11.68
C GLY A 105 18.31 -6.10 12.92
N GLY A 106 18.42 -4.77 13.03
CA GLY A 106 18.97 -4.10 14.21
C GLY A 106 17.96 -3.90 15.34
N SER A 107 16.72 -4.34 15.16
CA SER A 107 15.64 -4.09 16.12
C SER A 107 14.82 -5.36 16.42
N ILE A 108 13.65 -5.51 15.81
CA ILE A 108 12.67 -6.55 16.17
C ILE A 108 12.92 -7.91 15.52
N LEU A 109 13.75 -7.98 14.46
CA LEU A 109 14.06 -9.23 13.75
C LEU A 109 15.59 -9.45 13.68
N PRO A 110 16.26 -9.69 14.82
CA PRO A 110 17.72 -9.90 14.85
C PRO A 110 18.17 -10.92 13.81
N ARG A 111 19.29 -10.62 13.12
CA ARG A 111 19.86 -11.49 12.08
C ARG A 111 18.99 -11.65 10.83
N LEU A 112 18.03 -10.71 10.58
CA LEU A 112 17.16 -10.79 9.42
C LEU A 112 17.98 -10.91 8.11
N GLY A 113 18.98 -10.06 7.92
CA GLY A 113 19.83 -10.08 6.72
C GLY A 113 20.54 -11.42 6.50
N GLU A 114 21.09 -12.02 7.57
CA GLU A 114 21.80 -13.31 7.49
C GLU A 114 20.88 -14.48 7.14
N ARG A 115 19.58 -14.35 7.42
CA ARG A 115 18.56 -15.40 7.25
C ARG A 115 17.68 -15.18 6.02
N THR A 116 17.92 -14.12 5.27
CA THR A 116 17.19 -13.81 4.05
C THR A 116 17.80 -14.52 2.87
N ASP A 117 17.09 -15.47 2.31
CA ASP A 117 17.51 -16.19 1.11
C ASP A 117 17.41 -15.28 -0.14
N PHE A 118 16.37 -14.48 -0.22
CA PHE A 118 16.17 -13.47 -1.26
C PHE A 118 15.19 -12.39 -0.80
N ALA A 119 15.25 -11.22 -1.41
CA ALA A 119 14.31 -10.13 -1.21
C ALA A 119 13.88 -9.55 -2.55
N LEU A 120 12.62 -9.09 -2.61
CA LEU A 120 12.06 -8.38 -3.76
C LEU A 120 11.52 -7.04 -3.28
N CYS A 121 11.79 -5.97 -4.03
CA CYS A 121 11.26 -4.65 -3.75
C CYS A 121 10.27 -4.23 -4.82
N SER A 122 9.03 -3.96 -4.42
CA SER A 122 8.02 -3.29 -5.22
C SER A 122 7.87 -1.84 -4.77
N THR A 123 7.68 -0.95 -5.72
CA THR A 123 7.51 0.49 -5.50
C THR A 123 6.19 0.94 -6.07
N PRO A 124 5.71 2.17 -5.81
CA PRO A 124 4.51 2.71 -6.46
C PRO A 124 4.55 2.59 -8.00
N VAL A 125 5.70 2.83 -8.64
CA VAL A 125 5.87 2.64 -10.09
C VAL A 125 5.75 1.17 -10.50
N THR A 126 6.24 0.23 -9.68
CA THR A 126 6.03 -1.21 -9.93
C THR A 126 4.54 -1.55 -9.88
N ILE A 127 3.84 -1.07 -8.85
CA ILE A 127 2.40 -1.33 -8.65
C ILE A 127 1.59 -0.77 -9.82
N GLU A 128 1.85 0.46 -10.24
CA GLU A 128 1.17 1.05 -11.39
C GLU A 128 1.36 0.21 -12.66
N ARG A 129 2.60 -0.19 -12.95
CA ARG A 129 2.92 -1.00 -14.12
C ARG A 129 2.23 -2.36 -14.13
N GLU A 130 2.18 -3.04 -12.98
CA GLU A 130 1.65 -4.41 -12.88
C GLU A 130 0.11 -4.44 -12.75
N THR A 131 -0.50 -3.39 -12.20
CA THR A 131 -1.93 -3.39 -11.89
C THR A 131 -2.75 -2.36 -12.68
N GLY A 132 -2.10 -1.38 -13.29
CA GLY A 132 -2.77 -0.22 -13.91
C GLY A 132 -3.36 0.77 -12.90
N ALA A 133 -3.10 0.59 -11.59
CA ALA A 133 -3.57 1.51 -10.58
C ALA A 133 -2.86 2.86 -10.69
N LEU A 134 -3.62 3.94 -10.86
CA LEU A 134 -3.09 5.29 -11.01
C LEU A 134 -2.12 5.64 -9.87
N HIS A 135 -0.90 6.07 -10.22
CA HIS A 135 0.19 6.41 -9.29
C HIS A 135 0.52 5.29 -8.29
N GLY A 136 0.28 4.04 -8.66
CA GLY A 136 0.52 2.89 -7.79
C GLY A 136 -0.34 2.88 -6.54
N ALA A 137 -1.53 3.49 -6.58
CA ALA A 137 -2.43 3.57 -5.44
C ALA A 137 -2.90 2.17 -5.01
N ILE A 138 -2.74 1.86 -3.72
CA ILE A 138 -3.15 0.57 -3.15
C ILE A 138 -4.50 0.63 -2.44
N THR A 139 -4.99 1.82 -2.10
CA THR A 139 -6.22 2.03 -1.31
C THR A 139 -7.23 3.00 -1.95
N GLY A 140 -7.06 3.37 -3.22
CA GLY A 140 -7.94 4.33 -3.89
C GLY A 140 -7.68 5.77 -3.47
N TRP A 141 -8.76 6.52 -3.17
CA TRP A 141 -8.68 7.94 -2.84
C TRP A 141 -7.89 8.22 -1.57
N ALA A 142 -6.94 9.15 -1.63
CA ALA A 142 -6.22 9.64 -0.47
C ALA A 142 -7.07 10.59 0.38
N HIS A 143 -6.85 10.60 1.69
CA HIS A 143 -7.36 11.64 2.56
C HIS A 143 -6.53 12.92 2.36
N THR A 144 -7.18 14.00 1.91
CA THR A 144 -6.58 15.31 1.71
C THR A 144 -7.47 16.39 2.34
N ASN A 145 -6.94 17.61 2.47
CA ASN A 145 -7.73 18.77 2.91
C ASN A 145 -8.66 19.31 1.82
N HIS A 146 -8.64 18.73 0.63
CA HIS A 146 -9.55 19.06 -0.46
C HIS A 146 -10.80 18.16 -0.40
N PRO A 147 -11.96 18.64 -0.89
CA PRO A 147 -13.15 17.81 -1.00
C PRO A 147 -12.85 16.54 -1.78
N MET A 148 -13.17 15.39 -1.19
CA MET A 148 -13.00 14.11 -1.86
C MET A 148 -14.14 13.86 -2.84
N PRO A 149 -13.86 13.40 -4.08
CA PRO A 149 -14.89 13.06 -5.04
C PRO A 149 -15.64 11.77 -4.69
N ALA A 150 -15.07 10.94 -3.81
CA ALA A 150 -15.69 9.68 -3.38
C ALA A 150 -16.57 9.86 -2.14
N VAL A 151 -17.60 9.03 -2.02
CA VAL A 151 -18.39 8.92 -0.79
C VAL A 151 -17.47 8.39 0.33
N HIS A 152 -17.51 9.03 1.50
CA HIS A 152 -16.65 8.74 2.65
C HIS A 152 -17.42 8.54 3.96
N GLU A 153 -18.73 8.69 3.96
CA GLU A 153 -19.60 8.43 5.11
C GLU A 153 -20.23 7.06 5.01
N PHE A 154 -20.03 6.19 5.99
CA PHE A 154 -20.59 4.83 6.00
C PHE A 154 -22.10 4.79 5.85
N GLY A 155 -22.84 5.74 6.42
CA GLY A 155 -24.28 5.85 6.24
C GLY A 155 -24.73 6.06 4.80
N SER A 156 -23.82 6.53 3.95
CA SER A 156 -24.06 6.80 2.52
C SER A 156 -23.41 5.77 1.58
N ILE A 157 -22.83 4.68 2.10
CA ILE A 157 -22.06 3.71 1.30
C ILE A 157 -22.84 3.11 0.13
N GLN A 158 -24.17 2.99 0.25
CA GLN A 158 -25.02 2.53 -0.86
C GLN A 158 -24.98 3.48 -2.06
N LYS A 159 -24.87 4.79 -1.81
CA LYS A 159 -24.77 5.80 -2.86
C LYS A 159 -23.43 5.76 -3.58
N ALA A 160 -22.40 5.22 -2.93
CA ALA A 160 -21.07 5.09 -3.52
C ALA A 160 -21.05 4.20 -4.76
N THR A 161 -21.99 3.27 -4.88
CA THR A 161 -22.10 2.37 -6.05
C THR A 161 -22.82 3.03 -7.24
N GLU A 162 -23.48 4.16 -7.04
CA GLU A 162 -24.19 4.87 -8.09
C GLU A 162 -23.23 5.77 -8.89
N THR A 163 -23.36 5.75 -10.21
CA THR A 163 -22.67 6.69 -11.09
C THR A 163 -23.67 7.74 -11.61
N GLY A 164 -23.17 8.83 -12.19
CA GLY A 164 -24.03 9.79 -12.89
C GLY A 164 -24.59 9.27 -14.22
N ILE A 165 -24.24 8.04 -14.61
CA ILE A 165 -24.66 7.41 -15.88
C ILE A 165 -25.81 6.43 -15.58
N PRO A 166 -26.99 6.58 -16.24
CA PRO A 166 -28.09 5.67 -16.04
C PRO A 166 -27.68 4.21 -16.26
N ASP A 167 -28.11 3.31 -15.37
CA ASP A 167 -27.88 1.87 -15.42
C ASP A 167 -26.41 1.42 -15.28
N VAL A 168 -25.49 2.34 -15.04
CA VAL A 168 -24.09 2.02 -14.74
C VAL A 168 -23.88 2.11 -13.24
N LEU A 169 -23.36 1.04 -12.64
CA LEU A 169 -22.93 1.00 -11.24
C LEU A 169 -21.44 0.80 -11.17
N GLN A 170 -20.83 1.25 -10.07
CA GLN A 170 -19.42 1.06 -9.76
C GLN A 170 -19.24 0.29 -8.46
N CYS A 171 -18.10 -0.38 -8.32
CA CYS A 171 -17.68 -1.04 -7.08
C CYS A 171 -16.14 -1.12 -7.04
N GLY A 172 -15.59 -1.46 -5.87
CA GLY A 172 -14.17 -1.65 -5.70
C GLY A 172 -13.49 -0.49 -4.98
N MET A 173 -12.16 -0.44 -5.09
CA MET A 173 -11.34 0.42 -4.24
C MET A 173 -11.48 1.93 -4.50
N TRP A 174 -11.97 2.34 -5.67
CA TRP A 174 -12.19 3.75 -6.01
C TRP A 174 -13.62 4.24 -5.73
N THR A 175 -14.48 3.38 -5.19
CA THR A 175 -15.91 3.67 -5.01
C THR A 175 -16.18 4.43 -3.71
N PHE A 176 -15.43 4.13 -2.66
CA PHE A 176 -15.63 4.67 -1.31
C PHE A 176 -14.29 4.98 -0.65
N SER A 177 -14.24 5.96 0.26
CA SER A 177 -13.04 6.28 1.04
C SER A 177 -13.34 6.29 2.55
N PRO A 178 -12.49 5.69 3.40
CA PRO A 178 -11.27 4.94 3.04
C PRO A 178 -11.60 3.62 2.36
N ALA A 179 -10.85 3.31 1.31
CA ALA A 179 -10.95 2.03 0.61
C ALA A 179 -10.16 0.93 1.35
N GLY A 180 -10.22 -0.26 0.80
CA GLY A 180 -9.55 -1.44 1.31
C GLY A 180 -10.35 -2.69 0.91
N LEU A 181 -9.77 -3.87 1.11
CA LEU A 181 -10.40 -5.13 0.70
C LEU A 181 -11.83 -5.31 1.26
N PRO A 182 -12.10 -5.07 2.57
CA PRO A 182 -13.46 -5.21 3.11
C PRO A 182 -14.46 -4.28 2.41
N VAL A 183 -14.11 -3.03 2.19
CA VAL A 183 -14.97 -2.04 1.54
C VAL A 183 -15.19 -2.38 0.06
N SER A 184 -14.18 -2.89 -0.63
CA SER A 184 -14.30 -3.35 -2.01
C SER A 184 -15.29 -4.51 -2.13
N ILE A 185 -15.26 -5.46 -1.19
CA ILE A 185 -16.22 -6.57 -1.12
C ILE A 185 -17.65 -6.06 -0.84
N ILE A 186 -17.80 -5.15 0.13
CA ILE A 186 -19.11 -4.57 0.48
C ILE A 186 -19.71 -3.82 -0.71
N THR A 187 -18.93 -2.96 -1.37
CA THR A 187 -19.43 -2.20 -2.53
C THR A 187 -19.74 -3.10 -3.71
N GLY A 188 -18.99 -4.20 -3.91
CA GLY A 188 -19.30 -5.24 -4.89
C GLY A 188 -20.66 -5.89 -4.62
N LYS A 189 -20.92 -6.29 -3.37
CA LYS A 189 -22.21 -6.83 -2.96
C LYS A 189 -23.36 -5.83 -3.17
N LEU A 190 -23.17 -4.58 -2.75
CA LEU A 190 -24.19 -3.52 -2.90
C LEU A 190 -24.53 -3.25 -4.37
N ALA A 191 -23.53 -3.21 -5.25
CA ALA A 191 -23.76 -3.04 -6.69
C ALA A 191 -24.52 -4.25 -7.28
N ALA A 192 -24.19 -5.46 -6.90
CA ALA A 192 -24.90 -6.66 -7.33
C ALA A 192 -26.37 -6.66 -6.87
N ASP A 193 -26.62 -6.36 -5.59
CA ASP A 193 -27.97 -6.29 -5.03
C ASP A 193 -28.82 -5.22 -5.74
N GLN A 194 -28.24 -4.04 -6.01
CA GLN A 194 -28.94 -3.00 -6.77
C GLN A 194 -29.24 -3.42 -8.21
N THR A 195 -28.31 -4.09 -8.87
CA THR A 195 -28.51 -4.63 -10.22
C THR A 195 -29.69 -5.62 -10.25
N ILE A 196 -29.68 -6.57 -9.33
CA ILE A 196 -30.77 -7.57 -9.22
C ILE A 196 -32.12 -6.88 -8.98
N LYS A 197 -32.16 -5.89 -8.08
CA LYS A 197 -33.39 -5.12 -7.78
C LYS A 197 -33.89 -4.37 -9.00
N ARG A 198 -33.01 -3.71 -9.77
CA ARG A 198 -33.38 -3.00 -11.01
C ARG A 198 -33.91 -3.94 -12.08
N LEU A 199 -33.27 -5.09 -12.29
CA LEU A 199 -33.71 -6.09 -13.26
C LEU A 199 -35.07 -6.72 -12.90
N ARG A 200 -35.29 -7.01 -11.62
CA ARG A 200 -36.60 -7.51 -11.15
C ARG A 200 -37.75 -6.51 -11.38
N LYS A 201 -37.48 -5.23 -11.09
CA LYS A 201 -38.45 -4.15 -11.34
C LYS A 201 -38.81 -4.01 -12.82
N ARG A 202 -37.84 -4.13 -13.72
CA ARG A 202 -38.07 -4.10 -15.17
C ARG A 202 -38.93 -5.27 -15.66
N LYS A 203 -38.66 -6.48 -15.14
CA LYS A 203 -39.46 -7.68 -15.50
C LYS A 203 -40.91 -7.62 -14.99
N GLY A 204 -41.17 -6.92 -13.89
CA GLY A 204 -42.51 -6.76 -13.35
C GLY A 204 -43.34 -5.66 -14.03
N HIS A 205 -42.77 -4.93 -14.99
CA HIS A 205 -43.43 -3.87 -15.78
C HIS A 205 -43.51 -4.23 -17.27
N ALA A 206 -43.06 -5.41 -17.65
CA ALA A 206 -43.22 -6.02 -18.96
C ALA A 206 -44.23 -7.12 -18.93
#